data_c702990e9b498e9c3b5f609aa8ea58b0
#
_entry.id   c702990e9b498e9c3b5f609aa8ea58b0
#
_cell.length_a   1.000
_cell.length_b   1.000
_cell.length_c   1.000
_cell.angle_alpha   90.00
_cell.angle_beta   90.00
_cell.angle_gamma   90.00
#
_symmetry.space_group_name_H-M   'P 1'
#
loop_
_entity.id
_entity.type
_entity.pdbx_description
1 polymer ?
#
loop_
_entity_poly.entity_id
_entity_poly.type
_entity_poly.pdbx_seq_one_letter_code
_entity_poly.pdbx_strand_id
1 'polypeptide(L)'
;MSGLTYEDVSGGVGLRVTVPVTMGPDGAARELAPRLSALAGERAPASPHGEPARATRAVPVVTIDGYSGSGKSTLAAALARLVNGWQVLHLDDWYPGWDGLEAGADIARRIAADLRAGRASSYEAWDWENGTTGATIPVPLAPTIIEGCGAIEAEADLVIWIADPGEDERRSRALARDGQTYAPHWQRWADQDLGRPVK
;
A
#
# COMPACT_ATOMS: atom_id res chain seq x y z
N MET A 1 -6.02 -23.88 -11.19
CA MET A 1 -5.06 -22.80 -10.86
C MET A 1 -5.88 -21.52 -10.78
N SER A 2 -6.12 -20.99 -9.59
CA SER A 2 -6.81 -19.68 -9.43
C SER A 2 -5.76 -18.59 -9.60
N GLY A 3 -5.84 -17.88 -10.73
CA GLY A 3 -5.01 -16.70 -11.01
C GLY A 3 -5.53 -15.43 -10.32
N LEU A 4 -4.92 -14.29 -10.60
CA LEU A 4 -5.39 -12.98 -10.16
C LEU A 4 -6.80 -12.71 -10.71
N THR A 5 -7.66 -12.12 -9.88
CA THR A 5 -8.99 -11.66 -10.30
C THR A 5 -8.97 -10.15 -10.46
N TYR A 6 -9.52 -9.65 -11.56
CA TYR A 6 -9.52 -8.23 -11.93
C TYR A 6 -10.94 -7.67 -11.95
N GLU A 7 -11.15 -6.52 -11.35
CA GLU A 7 -12.42 -5.81 -11.28
C GLU A 7 -12.21 -4.32 -11.52
N ASP A 8 -13.08 -3.69 -12.32
CA ASP A 8 -13.09 -2.24 -12.46
C ASP A 8 -13.66 -1.59 -11.18
N VAL A 9 -12.98 -0.60 -10.65
CA VAL A 9 -13.47 0.15 -9.51
C VAL A 9 -14.60 1.07 -9.97
N SER A 10 -15.85 0.75 -9.56
CA SER A 10 -17.02 1.56 -9.90
C SER A 10 -16.88 2.99 -9.36
N GLY A 11 -16.84 3.97 -10.27
CA GLY A 11 -16.82 5.41 -9.93
C GLY A 11 -15.45 6.02 -9.69
N GLY A 12 -14.34 5.28 -9.88
CA GLY A 12 -12.98 5.76 -9.67
C GLY A 12 -12.03 5.41 -10.83
N VAL A 13 -10.95 6.14 -10.89
CA VAL A 13 -9.85 5.87 -11.82
C VAL A 13 -8.98 4.80 -11.18
N GLY A 14 -9.15 3.54 -11.56
CA GLY A 14 -8.29 2.47 -11.07
C GLY A 14 -8.85 1.07 -11.35
N LEU A 15 -7.95 0.11 -11.36
CA LEU A 15 -8.25 -1.31 -11.48
C LEU A 15 -8.01 -1.98 -10.12
N ARG A 16 -8.93 -2.82 -9.68
CA ARG A 16 -8.76 -3.65 -8.50
C ARG A 16 -8.30 -5.06 -8.90
N VAL A 17 -7.32 -5.56 -8.19
CA VAL A 17 -6.81 -6.93 -8.35
C VAL A 17 -6.88 -7.65 -7.02
N THR A 18 -7.50 -8.83 -7.02
CA THR A 18 -7.48 -9.72 -5.85
C THR A 18 -6.43 -10.80 -6.03
N VAL A 19 -5.50 -10.89 -5.08
CA VAL A 19 -4.49 -11.95 -4.98
C VAL A 19 -5.08 -13.11 -4.17
N PRO A 20 -5.31 -14.30 -4.76
CA PRO A 20 -5.88 -15.42 -4.05
C PRO A 20 -4.90 -16.01 -3.03
N VAL A 21 -5.44 -16.61 -1.96
CA VAL A 21 -4.67 -17.26 -0.88
C VAL A 21 -3.68 -18.32 -1.42
N THR A 22 -4.04 -18.96 -2.52
CA THR A 22 -3.23 -20.04 -3.15
C THR A 22 -2.02 -19.51 -3.91
N MET A 23 -1.93 -18.19 -4.14
CA MET A 23 -0.83 -17.57 -4.86
C MET A 23 0.18 -17.00 -3.87
N GLY A 24 1.38 -17.54 -3.84
CA GLY A 24 2.47 -16.99 -3.03
C GLY A 24 2.92 -15.60 -3.50
N PRO A 25 3.56 -14.81 -2.62
CA PRO A 25 3.93 -13.41 -2.89
C PRO A 25 4.85 -13.25 -4.12
N ASP A 26 5.80 -14.15 -4.33
CA ASP A 26 6.69 -14.09 -5.50
C ASP A 26 5.95 -14.43 -6.82
N GLY A 27 4.94 -15.31 -6.77
CA GLY A 27 4.07 -15.60 -7.92
C GLY A 27 3.24 -14.38 -8.30
N ALA A 28 2.57 -13.79 -7.32
CA ALA A 28 1.78 -12.58 -7.50
C ALA A 28 2.64 -11.40 -7.97
N ALA A 29 3.83 -11.22 -7.40
CA ALA A 29 4.73 -10.15 -7.80
C ALA A 29 5.17 -10.29 -9.27
N ARG A 30 5.54 -11.50 -9.73
CA ARG A 30 5.89 -11.74 -11.14
C ARG A 30 4.75 -11.44 -12.11
N GLU A 31 3.50 -11.73 -11.71
CA GLU A 31 2.33 -11.47 -12.54
C GLU A 31 1.95 -9.98 -12.56
N LEU A 32 2.16 -9.26 -11.46
CA LEU A 32 1.83 -7.84 -11.31
C LEU A 32 2.92 -6.87 -11.81
N ALA A 33 4.20 -7.24 -11.71
CA ALA A 33 5.33 -6.36 -12.04
C ALA A 33 5.27 -5.75 -13.47
N PRO A 34 4.88 -6.47 -14.53
CA PRO A 34 4.73 -5.86 -15.86
C PRO A 34 3.71 -4.73 -15.88
N ARG A 35 2.64 -4.84 -15.09
CA ARG A 35 1.60 -3.82 -14.99
C ARG A 35 2.10 -2.56 -14.28
N LEU A 36 2.83 -2.71 -13.18
CA LEU A 36 3.45 -1.58 -12.51
C LEU A 36 4.45 -0.88 -13.44
N SER A 37 5.23 -1.65 -14.19
CA SER A 37 6.18 -1.10 -15.17
C SER A 37 5.49 -0.32 -16.28
N ALA A 38 4.33 -0.79 -16.75
CA ALA A 38 3.52 -0.07 -17.74
C ALA A 38 2.99 1.25 -17.17
N LEU A 39 2.44 1.26 -15.95
CA LEU A 39 1.97 2.48 -15.29
C LEU A 39 3.08 3.55 -15.15
N ALA A 40 4.30 3.13 -14.84
CA ALA A 40 5.45 4.03 -14.79
C ALA A 40 5.86 4.55 -16.18
N GLY A 41 5.80 3.68 -17.22
CA GLY A 41 6.13 4.00 -18.60
C GLY A 41 5.12 4.93 -19.28
N GLU A 42 3.83 4.72 -19.08
CA GLU A 42 2.75 5.55 -19.64
C GLU A 42 2.83 7.01 -19.17
N ARG A 43 3.41 7.24 -18.00
CA ARG A 43 3.63 8.56 -17.44
C ARG A 43 5.03 9.14 -17.72
N ALA A 44 5.91 8.46 -18.49
CA ALA A 44 7.22 8.97 -18.88
C ALA A 44 7.12 10.10 -19.95
N PRO A 45 7.98 11.14 -19.94
CA PRO A 45 7.80 12.30 -20.82
C PRO A 45 7.93 11.93 -22.29
N ALA A 46 6.87 12.16 -23.04
CA ALA A 46 6.97 12.29 -24.47
C ALA A 46 7.30 13.75 -24.80
N SER A 47 8.58 14.10 -24.99
CA SER A 47 8.96 15.20 -25.87
C SER A 47 10.45 15.17 -26.19
N PRO A 48 10.85 15.01 -27.44
CA PRO A 48 12.22 15.22 -27.90
C PRO A 48 12.56 16.70 -28.17
N HIS A 49 11.66 17.63 -27.94
CA HIS A 49 11.87 19.06 -28.22
C HIS A 49 11.61 19.91 -26.99
N GLY A 50 12.65 20.14 -26.24
CA GLY A 50 13.13 21.26 -25.47
C GLY A 50 12.18 22.38 -25.02
N GLU A 51 11.00 22.09 -24.44
CA GLU A 51 10.31 23.06 -23.61
C GLU A 51 10.46 22.70 -22.12
N PRO A 52 10.74 23.66 -21.22
CA PRO A 52 10.80 23.36 -19.81
C PRO A 52 9.40 23.00 -19.33
N ALA A 53 9.10 21.70 -19.24
CA ALA A 53 7.86 21.21 -18.65
C ALA A 53 7.86 21.58 -17.14
N ARG A 54 7.33 22.74 -16.82
CA ARG A 54 7.10 23.24 -15.46
C ARG A 54 5.77 22.76 -14.89
N ALA A 55 5.29 21.63 -15.34
CA ALA A 55 4.21 20.89 -14.68
C ALA A 55 4.86 19.72 -13.94
N THR A 56 4.90 19.81 -12.63
CA THR A 56 5.20 18.66 -11.76
C THR A 56 4.22 17.55 -12.15
N ARG A 57 4.79 16.46 -12.65
CA ARG A 57 4.00 15.44 -13.32
C ARG A 57 3.49 14.44 -12.29
N ALA A 58 2.18 14.14 -12.32
CA ALA A 58 1.57 13.06 -11.55
C ALA A 58 2.37 11.74 -11.69
N VAL A 59 2.59 11.05 -10.59
CA VAL A 59 3.24 9.74 -10.57
C VAL A 59 2.22 8.66 -10.28
N PRO A 60 2.44 7.42 -10.75
CA PRO A 60 1.53 6.33 -10.44
C PRO A 60 1.60 5.95 -8.95
N VAL A 61 0.42 5.65 -8.40
CA VAL A 61 0.25 5.13 -7.05
C VAL A 61 -0.42 3.77 -7.13
N VAL A 62 0.13 2.80 -6.43
CA VAL A 62 -0.42 1.45 -6.27
C VAL A 62 -0.64 1.22 -4.78
N THR A 63 -1.79 0.68 -4.40
CA THR A 63 -2.06 0.31 -3.01
C THR A 63 -2.10 -1.20 -2.85
N ILE A 64 -1.60 -1.70 -1.72
CA ILE A 64 -1.69 -3.12 -1.33
C ILE A 64 -2.37 -3.17 0.03
N ASP A 65 -3.56 -3.76 0.07
CA ASP A 65 -4.34 -3.91 1.29
C ASP A 65 -4.78 -5.37 1.50
N GLY A 66 -5.27 -5.65 2.65
CA GLY A 66 -5.70 -6.94 3.16
C GLY A 66 -5.58 -6.93 4.68
N TYR A 67 -6.23 -7.84 5.34
CA TYR A 67 -6.22 -7.88 6.81
C TYR A 67 -4.81 -8.09 7.38
N SER A 68 -4.60 -7.68 8.63
CA SER A 68 -3.33 -7.89 9.33
C SER A 68 -2.92 -9.37 9.27
N GLY A 69 -1.65 -9.63 8.94
CA GLY A 69 -1.13 -10.99 8.75
C GLY A 69 -1.43 -11.62 7.37
N SER A 70 -2.09 -10.92 6.42
CA SER A 70 -2.39 -11.46 5.08
C SER A 70 -1.17 -11.58 4.15
N GLY A 71 -0.07 -10.86 4.42
CA GLY A 71 1.17 -10.91 3.62
C GLY A 71 1.43 -9.69 2.73
N LYS A 72 0.80 -8.54 3.02
CA LYS A 72 0.96 -7.27 2.29
C LYS A 72 2.43 -6.86 2.12
N SER A 73 3.14 -6.71 3.22
CA SER A 73 4.54 -6.28 3.23
C SER A 73 5.45 -7.25 2.48
N THR A 74 5.14 -8.56 2.53
CA THR A 74 5.88 -9.58 1.78
C THR A 74 5.68 -9.42 0.27
N LEU A 75 4.44 -9.15 -0.17
CA LEU A 75 4.14 -8.86 -1.58
C LEU A 75 4.77 -7.55 -2.03
N ALA A 76 4.67 -6.49 -1.23
CA ALA A 76 5.28 -5.20 -1.54
C ALA A 76 6.81 -5.32 -1.72
N ALA A 77 7.48 -6.03 -0.81
CA ALA A 77 8.90 -6.31 -0.91
C ALA A 77 9.26 -7.15 -2.15
N ALA A 78 8.42 -8.13 -2.52
CA ALA A 78 8.62 -8.93 -3.73
C ALA A 78 8.47 -8.08 -5.00
N LEU A 79 7.47 -7.19 -5.06
CA LEU A 79 7.28 -6.24 -6.16
C LEU A 79 8.45 -5.26 -6.27
N ALA A 80 8.89 -4.67 -5.16
CA ALA A 80 9.99 -3.71 -5.13
C ALA A 80 11.30 -4.28 -5.71
N ARG A 81 11.52 -5.60 -5.61
CA ARG A 81 12.68 -6.26 -6.25
C ARG A 81 12.56 -6.39 -7.77
N LEU A 82 11.35 -6.31 -8.31
CA LEU A 82 11.08 -6.53 -9.74
C LEU A 82 10.83 -5.24 -10.52
N VAL A 83 10.46 -4.15 -9.83
CA VAL A 83 10.16 -2.85 -10.44
C VAL A 83 11.18 -1.80 -10.01
N ASN A 84 11.84 -1.17 -10.99
CA ASN A 84 12.85 -0.15 -10.71
C ASN A 84 12.20 1.23 -10.51
N GLY A 85 12.75 2.02 -9.59
CA GLY A 85 12.35 3.42 -9.38
C GLY A 85 11.04 3.60 -8.62
N TRP A 86 10.48 2.54 -8.04
CA TRP A 86 9.34 2.59 -7.15
C TRP A 86 9.79 2.69 -5.69
N GLN A 87 9.18 3.60 -4.94
CA GLN A 87 9.29 3.62 -3.47
C GLN A 87 8.17 2.81 -2.84
N VAL A 88 8.42 2.27 -1.65
CA VAL A 88 7.41 1.56 -0.85
C VAL A 88 7.20 2.35 0.43
N LEU A 89 5.94 2.62 0.76
CA LEU A 89 5.52 3.26 1.99
C LEU A 89 4.68 2.27 2.80
N HIS A 90 4.98 2.15 4.07
CA HIS A 90 4.32 1.26 5.00
C HIS A 90 3.42 2.08 5.94
N LEU A 91 2.13 1.77 6.01
CA LEU A 91 1.22 2.45 6.94
C LEU A 91 1.66 2.25 8.40
N ASP A 92 2.35 1.16 8.69
CA ASP A 92 2.92 0.86 10.02
C ASP A 92 3.88 1.95 10.50
N ASP A 93 4.48 2.74 9.59
CA ASP A 93 5.38 3.83 9.92
C ASP A 93 4.65 5.04 10.53
N TRP A 94 3.33 5.17 10.36
CA TRP A 94 2.59 6.37 10.78
C TRP A 94 1.23 6.14 11.43
N TYR A 95 0.80 4.89 11.71
CA TYR A 95 -0.39 4.71 12.53
C TYR A 95 -0.19 5.35 13.90
N PRO A 96 -1.06 6.27 14.36
CA PRO A 96 -0.92 6.87 15.69
C PRO A 96 -1.39 5.89 16.78
N GLY A 97 -0.60 4.85 17.02
CA GLY A 97 -0.87 3.79 17.99
C GLY A 97 -1.89 2.75 17.54
N TRP A 98 -2.28 1.91 18.48
CA TRP A 98 -3.12 0.73 18.22
C TRP A 98 -4.60 1.02 17.93
N ASP A 99 -5.05 2.26 18.02
CA ASP A 99 -6.39 2.72 17.59
C ASP A 99 -6.33 3.54 16.30
N GLY A 100 -5.16 3.64 15.70
CA GLY A 100 -4.85 4.61 14.66
C GLY A 100 -5.14 4.15 13.25
N LEU A 101 -5.87 3.06 13.00
CA LEU A 101 -6.06 2.52 11.66
C LEU A 101 -6.70 3.53 10.71
N GLU A 102 -7.83 4.15 11.12
CA GLU A 102 -8.53 5.15 10.30
C GLU A 102 -7.67 6.40 10.06
N ALA A 103 -7.00 6.91 11.11
CA ALA A 103 -6.10 8.04 10.99
C ALA A 103 -4.91 7.74 10.07
N GLY A 104 -4.38 6.52 10.09
CA GLY A 104 -3.34 6.07 9.17
C GLY A 104 -3.83 5.99 7.72
N ALA A 105 -5.07 5.54 7.50
CA ALA A 105 -5.70 5.53 6.19
C ALA A 105 -5.91 6.97 5.66
N ASP A 106 -6.28 7.93 6.51
CA ASP A 106 -6.38 9.35 6.15
C ASP A 106 -5.04 9.93 5.66
N ILE A 107 -3.95 9.58 6.33
CA ILE A 107 -2.60 9.96 5.91
C ILE A 107 -2.27 9.35 4.55
N ALA A 108 -2.57 8.07 4.33
CA ALA A 108 -2.37 7.40 3.05
C ALA A 108 -3.17 8.07 1.93
N ARG A 109 -4.46 8.43 2.17
CA ARG A 109 -5.30 9.18 1.23
C ARG A 109 -4.66 10.51 0.82
N ARG A 110 -4.16 11.27 1.79
CA ARG A 110 -3.49 12.56 1.54
C ARG A 110 -2.21 12.39 0.72
N ILE A 111 -1.35 11.43 1.09
CA ILE A 111 -0.09 11.17 0.37
C ILE A 111 -0.39 10.76 -1.08
N ALA A 112 -1.33 9.84 -1.30
CA ALA A 112 -1.72 9.41 -2.64
C ALA A 112 -2.25 10.58 -3.48
N ALA A 113 -3.12 11.42 -2.92
CA ALA A 113 -3.66 12.61 -3.59
C ALA A 113 -2.55 13.60 -3.98
N ASP A 114 -1.57 13.84 -3.11
CA ASP A 114 -0.44 14.71 -3.40
C ASP A 114 0.40 14.19 -4.56
N LEU A 115 0.80 12.91 -4.50
CA LEU A 115 1.62 12.27 -5.53
C LEU A 115 0.90 12.24 -6.89
N ARG A 116 -0.38 11.90 -6.90
CA ARG A 116 -1.21 11.89 -8.11
C ARG A 116 -1.44 13.30 -8.68
N ALA A 117 -1.35 14.33 -7.83
CA ALA A 117 -1.37 15.72 -8.27
C ALA A 117 0.01 16.28 -8.66
N GLY A 118 1.05 15.44 -8.69
CA GLY A 118 2.41 15.85 -9.03
C GLY A 118 3.12 16.64 -7.93
N ARG A 119 2.76 16.42 -6.69
CA ARG A 119 3.38 17.07 -5.52
C ARG A 119 4.09 16.03 -4.65
N ALA A 120 5.24 16.38 -4.12
CA ALA A 120 5.85 15.65 -3.00
C ALA A 120 4.96 15.79 -1.75
N SER A 121 5.05 14.82 -0.86
CA SER A 121 4.28 14.80 0.39
C SER A 121 5.20 14.55 1.59
N SER A 122 4.65 14.32 2.77
CA SER A 122 5.38 13.90 3.97
C SER A 122 4.41 13.26 4.96
N TYR A 123 4.94 12.54 5.93
CA TYR A 123 4.19 12.07 7.09
C TYR A 123 5.02 12.23 8.35
N GLU A 124 4.37 12.20 9.50
CA GLU A 124 5.03 12.12 10.80
C GLU A 124 5.13 10.65 11.19
N ALA A 125 6.36 10.16 11.38
CA ALA A 125 6.59 8.80 11.79
C ALA A 125 6.04 8.56 13.20
N TRP A 126 5.49 7.37 13.44
CA TRP A 126 5.05 6.97 14.78
C TRP A 126 6.17 6.20 15.48
N ASP A 127 6.53 6.63 16.66
CA ASP A 127 7.46 5.92 17.53
C ASP A 127 6.69 4.89 18.37
N TRP A 128 6.70 3.65 17.94
CA TRP A 128 6.01 2.54 18.60
C TRP A 128 6.58 2.21 19.98
N GLU A 129 7.86 2.49 20.23
CA GLU A 129 8.50 2.25 21.53
C GLU A 129 8.03 3.25 22.59
N ASN A 130 7.95 4.52 22.21
CA ASN A 130 7.59 5.61 23.11
C ASN A 130 6.10 6.00 23.01
N GLY A 131 5.36 5.47 22.04
CA GLY A 131 3.94 5.75 21.83
C GLY A 131 3.66 7.23 21.48
N THR A 132 4.51 7.85 20.70
CA THR A 132 4.44 9.27 20.37
C THR A 132 4.79 9.55 18.91
N THR A 133 4.40 10.73 18.44
CA THR A 133 4.79 11.25 17.13
C THR A 133 6.30 11.52 17.10
N GLY A 134 6.96 11.03 16.06
CA GLY A 134 8.39 11.18 15.81
C GLY A 134 8.71 12.24 14.75
N ALA A 135 9.71 11.95 13.92
CA ALA A 135 10.21 12.87 12.90
C ALA A 135 9.25 12.98 11.70
N THR A 136 9.23 14.14 11.05
CA THR A 136 8.60 14.30 9.73
C THR A 136 9.47 13.64 8.66
N ILE A 137 8.90 12.68 7.94
CA ILE A 137 9.56 11.94 6.87
C ILE A 137 9.07 12.48 5.52
N PRO A 138 9.97 12.98 4.65
CA PRO A 138 9.59 13.41 3.32
C PRO A 138 9.25 12.23 2.41
N VAL A 139 8.21 12.41 1.59
CA VAL A 139 7.82 11.47 0.52
C VAL A 139 8.12 12.13 -0.83
N PRO A 140 9.19 11.71 -1.50
CA PRO A 140 9.56 12.23 -2.80
C PRO A 140 8.47 11.99 -3.86
N LEU A 141 8.44 12.82 -4.89
CA LEU A 141 7.58 12.61 -6.06
C LEU A 141 8.16 11.50 -6.94
N ALA A 142 7.77 10.27 -6.68
CA ALA A 142 8.20 9.05 -7.39
C ALA A 142 7.05 8.04 -7.48
N PRO A 143 7.06 7.11 -8.43
CA PRO A 143 6.14 5.96 -8.45
C PRO A 143 6.11 5.27 -7.09
N THR A 144 4.91 5.03 -6.55
CA THR A 144 4.78 4.65 -5.14
C THR A 144 3.85 3.46 -4.95
N ILE A 145 4.31 2.50 -4.15
CA ILE A 145 3.49 1.45 -3.56
C ILE A 145 3.19 1.88 -2.12
N ILE A 146 1.92 1.97 -1.74
CA ILE A 146 1.47 2.23 -0.37
C ILE A 146 0.85 0.93 0.16
N GLU A 147 1.40 0.36 1.24
CA GLU A 147 0.90 -0.90 1.77
C GLU A 147 0.55 -0.80 3.26
N GLY A 148 -0.54 -1.45 3.63
CA GLY A 148 -1.00 -1.54 5.01
C GLY A 148 -2.50 -1.74 5.11
N CYS A 149 -3.02 -1.98 6.32
CA CYS A 149 -4.45 -2.03 6.59
C CYS A 149 -5.05 -0.62 6.41
N GLY A 150 -6.00 -0.44 5.50
CA GLY A 150 -6.57 0.85 5.14
C GLY A 150 -5.96 1.50 3.89
N ALA A 151 -4.92 0.92 3.29
CA ALA A 151 -4.34 1.45 2.06
C ALA A 151 -5.34 1.50 0.89
N ILE A 152 -6.32 0.60 0.86
CA ILE A 152 -7.39 0.54 -0.16
C ILE A 152 -8.24 1.82 -0.21
N GLU A 153 -8.25 2.61 0.85
CA GLU A 153 -9.02 3.84 0.93
C GLU A 153 -8.36 5.01 0.19
N ALA A 154 -7.07 4.88 -0.14
CA ALA A 154 -6.35 5.86 -0.92
C ALA A 154 -6.63 5.68 -2.42
N GLU A 155 -6.83 6.79 -3.14
CA GLU A 155 -7.02 6.78 -4.58
C GLU A 155 -5.76 6.30 -5.30
N ALA A 156 -5.84 5.22 -6.08
CA ALA A 156 -4.71 4.59 -6.72
C ALA A 156 -5.00 4.20 -8.19
N ASP A 157 -3.94 4.06 -8.98
CA ASP A 157 -4.03 3.59 -10.37
C ASP A 157 -4.22 2.06 -10.43
N LEU A 158 -3.77 1.37 -9.38
CA LEU A 158 -4.00 -0.05 -9.16
C LEU A 158 -4.18 -0.32 -7.67
N VAL A 159 -5.27 -0.97 -7.34
CA VAL A 159 -5.57 -1.45 -5.99
C VAL A 159 -5.36 -2.95 -5.93
N ILE A 160 -4.47 -3.41 -5.06
CA ILE A 160 -4.19 -4.83 -4.85
C ILE A 160 -4.77 -5.24 -3.49
N TRP A 161 -5.72 -6.16 -3.52
CA TRP A 161 -6.30 -6.77 -2.32
C TRP A 161 -5.76 -8.18 -2.14
N ILE A 162 -5.23 -8.50 -0.96
CA ILE A 162 -4.83 -9.87 -0.62
C ILE A 162 -6.01 -10.57 0.06
N ALA A 163 -6.46 -11.66 -0.53
CA ALA A 163 -7.54 -12.47 0.01
C ALA A 163 -7.22 -13.00 1.41
N ASP A 164 -8.23 -13.07 2.26
CA ASP A 164 -8.10 -13.52 3.64
C ASP A 164 -7.79 -15.01 3.73
N PRO A 165 -6.65 -15.43 4.29
CA PRO A 165 -6.35 -16.84 4.53
C PRO A 165 -7.08 -17.43 5.75
N GLY A 166 -7.83 -16.60 6.47
CA GLY A 166 -8.49 -16.95 7.73
C GLY A 166 -7.75 -16.41 8.96
N GLU A 167 -8.52 -16.15 10.02
CA GLU A 167 -8.04 -15.47 11.22
C GLU A 167 -6.87 -16.20 11.90
N ASP A 168 -6.98 -17.52 12.07
CA ASP A 168 -5.94 -18.32 12.74
C ASP A 168 -4.59 -18.21 12.03
N GLU A 169 -4.61 -18.30 10.71
CA GLU A 169 -3.41 -18.20 9.88
C GLU A 169 -2.82 -16.78 9.94
N ARG A 170 -3.66 -15.75 9.83
CA ARG A 170 -3.23 -14.35 9.93
C ARG A 170 -2.62 -14.06 11.30
N ARG A 171 -3.28 -14.51 12.37
CA ARG A 171 -2.79 -14.35 13.75
C ARG A 171 -1.46 -15.05 13.95
N SER A 172 -1.34 -16.28 13.49
CA SER A 172 -0.10 -17.04 13.56
C SER A 172 1.07 -16.30 12.91
N ARG A 173 0.86 -15.79 11.69
CA ARG A 173 1.88 -15.03 10.94
C ARG A 173 2.26 -13.71 11.61
N ALA A 174 1.25 -12.95 12.07
CA ALA A 174 1.48 -11.67 12.73
C ALA A 174 2.25 -11.85 14.04
N LEU A 175 1.88 -12.83 14.87
CA LEU A 175 2.58 -13.10 16.11
C LEU A 175 3.97 -13.70 15.90
N ALA A 176 4.20 -14.46 14.84
CA ALA A 176 5.53 -14.95 14.48
C ALA A 176 6.46 -13.81 14.07
N ARG A 177 5.93 -12.74 13.45
CA ARG A 177 6.70 -11.54 13.05
C ARG A 177 6.98 -10.62 14.22
N ASP A 178 5.94 -10.22 14.97
CA ASP A 178 5.96 -9.11 15.92
C ASP A 178 5.93 -9.56 17.39
N GLY A 179 5.67 -10.84 17.64
CA GLY A 179 5.78 -11.49 18.95
C GLY A 179 4.93 -10.85 20.06
N GLN A 180 5.58 -10.65 21.21
CA GLN A 180 4.93 -10.14 22.42
C GLN A 180 4.50 -8.67 22.32
N THR A 181 5.07 -7.91 21.41
CA THR A 181 4.68 -6.50 21.20
C THR A 181 3.28 -6.39 20.61
N TYR A 182 2.93 -7.29 19.68
CA TYR A 182 1.64 -7.27 19.03
C TYR A 182 0.57 -8.12 19.73
N ALA A 183 0.96 -9.19 20.42
CA ALA A 183 0.03 -10.14 21.03
C ALA A 183 -1.08 -9.51 21.90
N PRO A 184 -0.80 -8.51 22.78
CA PRO A 184 -1.82 -7.86 23.59
C PRO A 184 -2.81 -7.00 22.77
N HIS A 185 -2.44 -6.61 21.54
CA HIS A 185 -3.17 -5.67 20.72
C HIS A 185 -3.88 -6.32 19.53
N TRP A 186 -3.66 -7.63 19.32
CA TRP A 186 -4.23 -8.36 18.17
C TRP A 186 -5.74 -8.15 18.01
N GLN A 187 -6.52 -8.41 19.09
CA GLN A 187 -7.98 -8.32 19.02
C GLN A 187 -8.44 -6.89 18.73
N ARG A 188 -7.85 -5.91 19.41
CA ARG A 188 -8.15 -4.49 19.24
C ARG A 188 -7.90 -4.03 17.80
N TRP A 189 -6.79 -4.49 17.20
CA TRP A 189 -6.49 -4.18 15.81
C TRP A 189 -7.41 -4.93 14.84
N ALA A 190 -7.65 -6.21 15.09
CA ALA A 190 -8.53 -7.03 14.25
C ALA A 190 -9.96 -6.49 14.20
N ASP A 191 -10.49 -5.97 15.32
CA ASP A 191 -11.84 -5.38 15.37
C ASP A 191 -11.94 -4.15 14.47
N GLN A 192 -10.94 -3.27 14.46
CA GLN A 192 -10.87 -2.12 13.55
C GLN A 192 -10.75 -2.58 12.10
N ASP A 193 -9.85 -3.52 11.84
CA ASP A 193 -9.52 -4.02 10.51
C ASP A 193 -10.72 -4.73 9.86
N LEU A 194 -11.48 -5.53 10.61
CA LEU A 194 -12.70 -6.19 10.14
C LEU A 194 -13.90 -5.22 9.99
N GLY A 195 -13.92 -4.14 10.77
CA GLY A 195 -14.97 -3.13 10.70
C GLY A 195 -14.87 -2.21 9.48
N ARG A 196 -13.78 -2.26 8.72
CA ARG A 196 -13.59 -1.41 7.55
C ARG A 196 -14.54 -1.80 6.40
N PRO A 197 -15.08 -0.82 5.67
CA PRO A 197 -15.83 -1.10 4.46
C PRO A 197 -14.86 -1.56 3.35
N VAL A 198 -14.64 -2.87 3.26
CA VAL A 198 -13.95 -3.47 2.10
C VAL A 198 -14.97 -3.55 0.97
N LYS A 199 -15.08 -2.48 0.18
CA LYS A 199 -15.94 -2.43 -1.00
C LYS A 199 -15.21 -2.92 -2.23
#